data_5bccefe76cd6ea6c4aac181e1a54e5d9
#
_entry.id   5bccefe76cd6ea6c4aac181e1a54e5d9
#
_cell.length_a   1.000
_cell.length_b   1.000
_cell.length_c   1.000
_cell.angle_alpha   90.00
_cell.angle_beta   90.00
_cell.angle_gamma   90.00
#
_symmetry.space_group_name_H-M   'P 1'
#
loop_
_entity.id
_entity.type
_entity.pdbx_description
1 polymer ?
#
loop_
_entity_poly.entity_id
_entity_poly.type
_entity_poly.pdbx_seq_one_letter_code
_entity_poly.pdbx_strand_id
1 'polypeptide(L)'
;MNILCFGDSNTWGYKPDKTGRFDENTRWTALLQKKLGPEYHIIEEGLCGRTTVFHDELREGRRGLDMIGVTVEMHDPLDLVIIMLGTNDCKTR
;
A
#
# COMPACT_ATOMS: atom_id res chain seq x y z
N MET A 1 0.39 15.85 -10.40
CA MET A 1 -0.70 14.90 -10.14
C MET A 1 -0.30 13.96 -9.02
N ASN A 2 -1.10 13.89 -7.97
CA ASN A 2 -0.80 13.09 -6.78
C ASN A 2 -1.59 11.78 -6.80
N ILE A 3 -0.89 10.66 -6.72
CA ILE A 3 -1.48 9.32 -6.76
C ILE A 3 -1.08 8.57 -5.49
N LEU A 4 -2.08 8.19 -4.70
CA LEU A 4 -1.87 7.39 -3.50
C LEU A 4 -2.00 5.90 -3.85
N CYS A 5 -1.00 5.12 -3.47
CA CYS A 5 -1.01 3.67 -3.62
C CYS A 5 -1.17 3.04 -2.24
N PHE A 6 -2.39 2.59 -1.94
CA PHE A 6 -2.76 2.01 -0.65
C PHE A 6 -2.84 0.50 -0.79
N GLY A 7 -1.97 -0.21 -0.09
CA GLY A 7 -1.87 -1.65 -0.28
C GLY A 7 -1.29 -2.41 0.91
N ASP A 8 -0.95 -3.65 0.66
CA ASP A 8 -0.42 -4.59 1.64
C ASP A 8 1.10 -4.78 1.48
N SER A 9 1.60 -5.97 1.78
CA SER A 9 3.03 -6.30 1.66
C SER A 9 3.56 -6.16 0.24
N ASN A 10 2.73 -6.38 -0.78
CA ASN A 10 3.15 -6.21 -2.18
C ASN A 10 3.45 -4.75 -2.50
N THR A 11 2.72 -3.83 -1.91
CA THR A 11 2.96 -2.38 -2.05
C THR A 11 4.09 -1.92 -1.14
N TRP A 12 4.17 -2.47 0.07
CA TRP A 12 5.28 -2.20 0.98
C TRP A 12 6.62 -2.67 0.36
N GLY A 13 6.59 -3.75 -0.43
CA GLY A 13 7.75 -4.30 -1.10
C GLY A 13 8.41 -5.45 -0.37
N TYR A 14 7.63 -6.27 0.33
CA TYR A 14 8.14 -7.46 1.02
C TYR A 14 8.68 -8.47 0.03
N LYS A 15 9.91 -8.93 0.25
CA LYS A 15 10.56 -9.88 -0.65
C LYS A 15 10.01 -11.30 -0.47
N PRO A 16 9.78 -12.02 -1.58
CA PRO A 16 9.28 -13.41 -1.51
C PRO A 16 10.18 -14.36 -0.71
N ASP A 17 11.49 -14.11 -0.70
CA ASP A 17 12.47 -14.92 0.04
C ASP A 17 12.52 -14.58 1.53
N LYS A 18 11.68 -13.67 1.99
CA LYS A 18 11.56 -13.23 3.39
C LYS A 18 12.81 -12.52 3.94
N THR A 19 13.67 -12.00 3.07
CA THR A 19 14.89 -11.31 3.49
C THR A 19 14.72 -9.82 3.76
N GLY A 20 13.50 -9.32 3.64
CA GLY A 20 13.20 -7.93 3.97
C GLY A 20 12.40 -7.23 2.89
N ARG A 21 12.71 -5.97 2.67
CA ARG A 21 11.98 -5.07 1.79
C ARG A 21 12.78 -4.77 0.52
N PHE A 22 12.13 -4.78 -0.63
CA PHE A 22 12.73 -4.25 -1.86
C PHE A 22 13.09 -2.79 -1.65
N ASP A 23 14.22 -2.37 -2.24
CA ASP A 23 14.61 -0.97 -2.16
C ASP A 23 13.60 -0.06 -2.88
N GLU A 24 13.72 1.23 -2.63
CA GLU A 24 12.77 2.22 -3.14
C GLU A 24 12.70 2.31 -4.66
N ASN A 25 13.72 1.82 -5.37
CA ASN A 25 13.77 1.86 -6.83
C ASN A 25 13.22 0.58 -7.48
N THR A 26 12.98 -0.47 -6.70
CA THR A 26 12.56 -1.79 -7.19
C THR A 26 11.07 -2.05 -6.98
N ARG A 27 10.44 -1.39 -6.01
CA ARG A 27 9.00 -1.54 -5.72
C ARG A 27 8.16 -1.17 -6.94
N TRP A 28 6.99 -1.81 -7.09
CA TRP A 28 6.12 -1.52 -8.23
C TRP A 28 5.72 -0.03 -8.29
N THR A 29 5.59 0.62 -7.15
CA THR A 29 5.29 2.05 -7.06
C THR A 29 6.40 2.91 -7.68
N ALA A 30 7.65 2.52 -7.52
CA ALA A 30 8.79 3.19 -8.13
C ALA A 30 8.80 3.01 -9.65
N LEU A 31 8.45 1.81 -10.12
CA LEU A 31 8.33 1.54 -11.55
C LEU A 31 7.19 2.37 -12.17
N LEU A 32 6.09 2.50 -11.46
CA LEU A 32 4.98 3.35 -11.88
C LEU A 32 5.41 4.81 -11.97
N GLN A 33 6.10 5.31 -10.94
CA GLN A 33 6.62 6.68 -10.92
C GLN A 33 7.52 6.94 -12.13
N LYS A 34 8.40 6.00 -12.43
CA LYS A 34 9.33 6.11 -13.55
C LYS A 34 8.59 6.15 -14.89
N LYS A 35 7.56 5.31 -15.04
CA LYS A 35 6.79 5.25 -16.29
C LYS A 35 5.93 6.48 -16.52
N LEU A 36 5.37 7.05 -15.46
CA LEU A 36 4.50 8.22 -15.56
C LEU A 36 5.28 9.53 -15.69
N GLY A 37 6.49 9.57 -15.14
CA GLY A 37 7.35 10.76 -15.24
C GLY A 37 7.17 11.76 -14.10
N PRO A 38 7.94 12.88 -14.14
CA PRO A 38 8.04 13.79 -13.00
C PRO A 38 6.81 14.65 -12.73
N GLU A 39 5.85 14.67 -13.64
CA GLU A 39 4.58 15.40 -13.44
C GLU A 39 3.64 14.67 -12.47
N TYR A 40 3.94 13.41 -12.20
CA TYR A 40 3.17 12.55 -11.29
C TYR A 40 3.96 12.35 -10.01
N HIS A 41 3.26 12.38 -8.89
CA HIS A 41 3.86 12.09 -7.59
C HIS A 41 3.18 10.85 -7.01
N ILE A 42 3.92 9.78 -6.89
CA ILE A 42 3.43 8.50 -6.36
C ILE A 42 3.70 8.44 -4.87
N ILE A 43 2.65 8.25 -4.09
CA ILE A 43 2.73 8.17 -2.63
C ILE A 43 2.50 6.73 -2.22
N GLU A 44 3.47 6.14 -1.52
CA GLU A 44 3.41 4.75 -1.09
C GLU A 44 2.81 4.65 0.31
N GLU A 45 1.73 3.86 0.46
CA GLU A 45 1.14 3.54 1.75
C GLU A 45 0.86 2.04 1.82
N GLY A 46 1.94 1.25 1.82
CA GLY A 46 1.89 -0.19 1.97
C GLY A 46 2.10 -0.62 3.41
N LEU A 47 1.36 -1.62 3.86
CA LEU A 47 1.52 -2.20 5.19
C LEU A 47 1.36 -3.72 5.11
N CYS A 48 2.39 -4.44 5.53
CA CYS A 48 2.35 -5.90 5.54
C CYS A 48 1.19 -6.41 6.38
N GLY A 49 0.41 -7.32 5.81
CA GLY A 49 -0.74 -7.91 6.49
C GLY A 49 -2.03 -7.11 6.39
N ARG A 50 -2.03 -5.98 5.71
CA ARG A 50 -3.26 -5.16 5.58
C ARG A 50 -4.35 -5.92 4.84
N THR A 51 -5.56 -5.88 5.39
CA THR A 51 -6.78 -6.44 4.82
C THR A 51 -7.68 -5.32 4.32
N THR A 52 -8.80 -5.67 3.69
CA THR A 52 -9.85 -4.71 3.39
C THR A 52 -10.66 -4.38 4.65
N VAL A 53 -11.33 -5.38 5.24
CA VAL A 53 -12.27 -5.17 6.34
C VAL A 53 -12.06 -6.07 7.56
N PHE A 54 -11.07 -6.94 7.55
CA PHE A 54 -10.85 -7.89 8.63
C PHE A 54 -9.80 -7.40 9.62
N HIS A 55 -10.08 -7.57 10.90
CA HIS A 55 -9.10 -7.34 11.96
C HIS A 55 -8.13 -8.54 12.02
N ASP A 56 -6.87 -8.26 12.32
CA ASP A 56 -5.89 -9.28 12.61
C ASP A 56 -5.69 -9.31 14.13
N GLU A 57 -5.94 -10.45 14.75
CA GLU A 57 -5.84 -10.59 16.20
C GLU A 57 -4.41 -10.47 16.72
N LEU A 58 -3.43 -10.71 15.86
CA LEU A 58 -2.01 -10.71 16.24
C LEU A 58 -1.32 -9.38 15.93
N ARG A 59 -1.91 -8.55 15.07
CA ARG A 59 -1.27 -7.31 14.59
C ARG A 59 -2.29 -6.19 14.52
N GLU A 60 -2.01 -5.10 15.20
CA GLU A 60 -2.88 -3.94 15.21
C GLU A 60 -2.86 -3.20 13.87
N GLY A 61 -3.96 -2.51 13.56
CA GLY A 61 -4.03 -1.57 12.45
C GLY A 61 -4.07 -2.19 11.07
N ARG A 62 -4.41 -3.49 10.97
CA ARG A 62 -4.39 -4.18 9.66
C ARG A 62 -5.70 -4.06 8.88
N ARG A 63 -6.76 -3.60 9.50
CA ARG A 63 -8.04 -3.39 8.80
C ARG A 63 -7.97 -2.11 7.96
N GLY A 64 -7.88 -2.27 6.64
CA GLY A 64 -7.73 -1.15 5.71
C GLY A 64 -8.84 -0.12 5.79
N LEU A 65 -10.07 -0.58 6.02
CA LEU A 65 -11.23 0.32 6.16
C LEU A 65 -11.03 1.35 7.27
N ASP A 66 -10.35 0.99 8.36
CA ASP A 66 -10.10 1.91 9.47
C ASP A 66 -9.09 3.00 9.13
N MET A 67 -8.23 2.75 8.14
CA MET A 67 -7.07 3.60 7.85
C MET A 67 -7.22 4.43 6.58
N ILE A 68 -8.03 3.97 5.62
CA ILE A 68 -8.06 4.60 4.30
C ILE A 68 -8.50 6.08 4.36
N GLY A 69 -9.50 6.38 5.15
CA GLY A 69 -10.01 7.75 5.26
C GLY A 69 -8.97 8.72 5.80
N VAL A 70 -8.31 8.34 6.89
CA VAL A 70 -7.25 9.14 7.52
C VAL A 70 -6.05 9.29 6.59
N THR A 71 -5.69 8.21 5.90
CA THR A 71 -4.56 8.21 4.97
C THR A 71 -4.81 9.16 3.80
N VAL A 72 -6.00 9.13 3.22
CA VAL A 72 -6.39 10.05 2.15
C VAL A 72 -6.33 11.49 2.65
N GLU A 73 -6.81 11.73 3.85
CA GLU A 73 -6.80 13.05 4.47
C GLU A 73 -5.39 13.59 4.68
N MET A 74 -4.46 12.73 5.13
CA MET A 74 -3.06 13.10 5.33
C MET A 74 -2.35 13.53 4.05
N HIS A 75 -2.76 13.01 2.91
CA HIS A 75 -2.11 13.26 1.63
C HIS A 75 -2.92 14.17 0.69
N ASP A 76 -3.99 14.75 1.18
CA ASP A 76 -4.79 15.68 0.38
C ASP A 76 -3.94 16.90 -0.06
N PRO A 77 -4.02 17.35 -1.32
CA PRO A 77 -4.96 16.91 -2.37
C PRO A 77 -4.46 15.72 -3.18
N LEU A 78 -5.36 14.77 -3.43
CA LEU A 78 -5.08 13.59 -4.27
C LEU A 78 -5.92 13.65 -5.55
N ASP A 79 -5.31 13.19 -6.64
CA ASP A 79 -5.99 13.07 -7.92
C ASP A 79 -6.50 11.65 -8.16
N LEU A 80 -5.82 10.66 -7.60
CA LEU A 80 -6.17 9.25 -7.77
C LEU A 80 -5.74 8.44 -6.55
N VAL A 81 -6.53 7.45 -6.18
CA VAL A 81 -6.18 6.46 -5.16
C VAL A 81 -6.23 5.08 -5.81
N ILE A 82 -5.13 4.36 -5.75
CA ILE A 82 -5.04 2.97 -6.20
C ILE A 82 -5.02 2.09 -4.96
N ILE A 83 -6.01 1.19 -4.86
CA ILE A 83 -6.13 0.26 -3.75
C ILE A 83 -5.78 -1.14 -4.26
N MET A 84 -4.74 -1.74 -3.68
CA MET A 84 -4.33 -3.10 -4.02
C MET A 84 -4.30 -3.94 -2.75
N LEU A 85 -5.42 -4.56 -2.44
CA LEU A 85 -5.67 -5.37 -1.25
C LEU A 85 -6.43 -6.64 -1.62
N GLY A 86 -6.56 -7.56 -0.67
CA GLY A 86 -7.38 -8.76 -0.82
C GLY A 86 -6.66 -10.04 -0.47
N THR A 87 -5.36 -10.11 -0.69
CA THR A 87 -4.56 -11.31 -0.39
C THR A 87 -4.70 -11.72 1.08
N ASN A 88 -4.61 -10.77 1.99
CA ASN A 88 -4.69 -11.04 3.42
C ASN A 88 -6.12 -11.32 3.91
N ASP A 89 -7.11 -10.97 3.10
CA ASP A 89 -8.52 -11.29 3.39
C ASP A 89 -8.78 -12.79 3.31
N CYS A 90 -7.93 -13.51 2.57
CA CYS A 90 -8.05 -14.95 2.35
C CYS A 90 -7.46 -15.81 3.48
N LYS A 91 -6.91 -15.19 4.51
CA LYS A 91 -6.37 -15.95 5.64
C LYS A 91 -7.45 -16.75 6.35
N THR A 92 -7.08 -17.93 6.81
CA THR A 92 -7.93 -18.72 7.70
C THR A 92 -8.05 -17.99 9.05
N ARG A 93 -9.28 -17.88 9.54
CA ARG A 93 -9.59 -17.18 10.80
C ARG A 93 -10.27 -18.08 11.80
#